data_1645da268a739d7dce4b316626e22892
#
_entry.id   1645da268a739d7dce4b316626e22892
#
_cell.length_a   1.000
_cell.length_b   1.000
_cell.length_c   1.000
_cell.angle_alpha   90.00
_cell.angle_beta   90.00
_cell.angle_gamma   90.00
#
_symmetry.space_group_name_H-M   'P 1'
#
loop_
_entity.id
_entity.type
_entity.pdbx_description
1 polymer ?
#
loop_
_entity_poly.entity_id
_entity_poly.type
_entity_poly.pdbx_seq_one_letter_code
_entity_poly.pdbx_strand_id
1 'polypeptide(L)'
;MKSRLFYIFIFICSSMNLFGQNNPTEFTYNEFLGYVKKYHPLVKQADLKLNEAQANLMQARGAFDPKIEVDFNEKQFKDNQYYSILNSSFKIPTWYGIELKAGFDNSEGIYVNPENTLPNSGLTSFGISVPVGQGLFINQRMADIRKAKIAQNLNAAE
;
A
#
# COMPACT_ATOMS: atom_id res chain seq x y z
N MET A 1 78.25 3.18 38.40
CA MET A 1 77.57 3.16 37.08
C MET A 1 76.19 2.51 37.09
N LYS A 2 75.95 1.45 37.79
CA LYS A 2 74.65 0.74 37.85
C LYS A 2 73.46 1.58 38.39
N SER A 3 73.71 2.41 39.41
CA SER A 3 72.64 3.25 39.98
C SER A 3 72.13 4.37 39.05
N ARG A 4 73.02 4.95 38.22
CA ARG A 4 72.59 6.02 37.27
C ARG A 4 71.76 5.48 36.13
N LEU A 5 72.00 4.24 35.70
CA LEU A 5 71.20 3.54 34.69
C LEU A 5 69.76 3.21 35.21
N PHE A 6 69.63 2.93 36.52
CA PHE A 6 68.34 2.67 37.14
C PHE A 6 67.46 3.93 37.22
N TYR A 7 68.04 5.09 37.49
CA TYR A 7 67.25 6.34 37.49
C TYR A 7 66.81 6.78 36.10
N ILE A 8 67.64 6.53 35.07
CA ILE A 8 67.29 6.80 33.68
C ILE A 8 66.12 5.88 33.22
N PHE A 9 66.11 4.61 33.64
CA PHE A 9 65.05 3.69 33.33
C PHE A 9 63.69 4.07 34.00
N ILE A 10 63.68 4.53 35.24
CA ILE A 10 62.50 5.04 35.96
C ILE A 10 61.99 6.31 35.29
N PHE A 11 62.84 7.20 34.83
CA PHE A 11 62.42 8.44 34.17
C PHE A 11 61.80 8.16 32.78
N ILE A 12 62.29 7.18 32.04
CA ILE A 12 61.70 6.74 30.76
C ILE A 12 60.35 6.04 30.99
N CYS A 13 60.18 5.23 32.01
CA CYS A 13 58.88 4.61 32.34
C CYS A 13 57.83 5.64 32.80
N SER A 14 58.24 6.71 33.48
CA SER A 14 57.35 7.79 33.93
C SER A 14 56.84 8.66 32.78
N SER A 15 57.59 8.80 31.68
CA SER A 15 57.17 9.59 30.53
C SER A 15 56.19 8.87 29.59
N MET A 16 55.99 7.56 29.72
CA MET A 16 55.06 6.82 28.86
C MET A 16 53.59 6.94 29.27
N ASN A 17 53.24 7.52 30.40
CA ASN A 17 51.86 7.66 30.87
C ASN A 17 51.14 8.95 30.43
N LEU A 18 51.75 9.77 29.55
CA LEU A 18 51.19 11.08 29.17
C LEU A 18 50.34 11.08 27.90
N PHE A 19 50.14 9.93 27.28
CA PHE A 19 49.30 9.85 26.03
C PHE A 19 47.87 9.37 26.24
N GLY A 20 47.35 9.38 27.45
CA GLY A 20 46.02 8.85 27.80
C GLY A 20 44.92 9.88 28.00
N GLN A 21 44.99 11.08 27.39
CA GLN A 21 43.83 11.97 27.34
C GLN A 21 43.05 11.70 26.06
N ASN A 22 42.15 10.69 26.12
CA ASN A 22 41.00 10.65 25.23
C ASN A 22 40.20 11.93 25.52
N ASN A 23 40.24 12.91 24.61
CA ASN A 23 39.30 14.00 24.65
C ASN A 23 37.89 13.40 24.71
N PRO A 24 37.08 13.65 25.74
CA PRO A 24 35.70 13.23 25.71
C PRO A 24 35.11 13.82 24.46
N THR A 25 34.64 12.98 23.55
CA THR A 25 33.93 13.41 22.36
C THR A 25 32.70 14.17 22.88
N GLU A 26 32.76 15.50 22.86
CA GLU A 26 31.66 16.33 23.30
C GLU A 26 30.45 16.00 22.43
N PHE A 27 29.38 15.52 23.05
CA PHE A 27 28.12 15.18 22.37
C PHE A 27 27.43 16.49 22.00
N THR A 28 27.52 16.86 20.73
CA THR A 28 26.98 18.12 20.25
C THR A 28 25.45 18.08 20.17
N TYR A 29 24.81 19.24 20.27
CA TYR A 29 23.36 19.37 20.12
C TYR A 29 22.85 18.78 18.78
N ASN A 30 23.60 18.96 17.71
CA ASN A 30 23.24 18.42 16.39
C ASN A 30 23.32 16.88 16.34
N GLU A 31 24.30 16.29 17.02
CA GLU A 31 24.41 14.84 17.17
C GLU A 31 23.24 14.30 18.01
N PHE A 32 22.91 14.98 19.12
CA PHE A 32 21.73 14.63 19.92
C PHE A 32 20.44 14.65 19.10
N LEU A 33 20.20 15.71 18.34
CA LEU A 33 19.04 15.79 17.43
C LEU A 33 19.05 14.67 16.37
N GLY A 34 20.23 14.33 15.84
CA GLY A 34 20.38 13.21 14.92
C GLY A 34 19.97 11.87 15.53
N TYR A 35 20.40 11.61 16.77
CA TYR A 35 19.99 10.40 17.51
C TYR A 35 18.51 10.39 17.83
N VAL A 36 17.92 11.51 18.27
CA VAL A 36 16.48 11.62 18.53
C VAL A 36 15.69 11.33 17.26
N LYS A 37 16.02 11.98 16.15
CA LYS A 37 15.35 11.73 14.85
C LYS A 37 15.44 10.27 14.41
N LYS A 38 16.55 9.62 14.67
CA LYS A 38 16.77 8.24 14.22
C LYS A 38 16.13 7.18 15.11
N TYR A 39 16.09 7.40 16.43
CA TYR A 39 15.78 6.34 17.38
C TYR A 39 14.54 6.62 18.25
N HIS A 40 14.06 7.86 18.30
CA HIS A 40 12.95 8.20 19.19
C HIS A 40 11.64 7.54 18.72
N PRO A 41 10.89 6.88 19.59
CA PRO A 41 9.66 6.18 19.22
C PRO A 41 8.60 7.07 18.58
N LEU A 42 8.47 8.33 19.02
CA LEU A 42 7.51 9.28 18.48
C LEU A 42 7.81 9.65 17.01
N VAL A 43 9.10 9.76 16.65
CA VAL A 43 9.48 10.02 15.24
C VAL A 43 9.10 8.83 14.37
N LYS A 44 9.38 7.62 14.82
CA LYS A 44 8.95 6.40 14.12
C LYS A 44 7.42 6.31 14.01
N GLN A 45 6.70 6.71 15.05
CA GLN A 45 5.25 6.75 15.04
C GLN A 45 4.71 7.77 14.03
N ALA A 46 5.32 8.95 13.92
CA ALA A 46 4.98 9.97 12.93
C ALA A 46 5.19 9.46 11.50
N ASP A 47 6.33 8.81 11.23
CA ASP A 47 6.62 8.19 9.94
C ASP A 47 5.59 7.10 9.57
N LEU A 48 5.19 6.28 10.55
CA LEU A 48 4.17 5.25 10.33
C LEU A 48 2.79 5.84 10.06
N LYS A 49 2.39 6.91 10.74
CA LYS A 49 1.15 7.63 10.47
C LYS A 49 1.13 8.24 9.07
N LEU A 50 2.25 8.80 8.64
CA LEU A 50 2.38 9.33 7.27
C LEU A 50 2.23 8.22 6.23
N ASN A 51 2.89 7.08 6.45
CA ASN A 51 2.78 5.91 5.58
C ASN A 51 1.34 5.35 5.54
N GLU A 52 0.65 5.29 6.67
CA GLU A 52 -0.76 4.91 6.77
C GLU A 52 -1.66 5.86 5.95
N ALA A 53 -1.46 7.17 6.09
CA ALA A 53 -2.21 8.16 5.31
C ALA A 53 -1.95 8.03 3.80
N GLN A 54 -0.71 7.72 3.38
CA GLN A 54 -0.37 7.45 1.99
C GLN A 54 -1.05 6.17 1.48
N ALA A 55 -1.08 5.11 2.29
CA ALA A 55 -1.76 3.85 1.96
C ALA A 55 -3.28 4.07 1.80
N ASN A 56 -3.90 4.84 2.69
CA ASN A 56 -5.31 5.20 2.62
C ASN A 56 -5.63 6.02 1.36
N LEU A 57 -4.75 6.93 0.96
CA LEU A 57 -4.90 7.66 -0.31
C LEU A 57 -4.77 6.73 -1.53
N MET A 58 -3.85 5.78 -1.49
CA MET A 58 -3.70 4.77 -2.55
C MET A 58 -4.95 3.90 -2.65
N GLN A 59 -5.50 3.43 -1.53
CA GLN A 59 -6.74 2.68 -1.47
C GLN A 59 -7.92 3.48 -2.06
N ALA A 60 -8.05 4.76 -1.70
CA ALA A 60 -9.10 5.62 -2.25
C ALA A 60 -8.99 5.82 -3.77
N ARG A 61 -7.76 5.88 -4.31
CA ARG A 61 -7.50 5.94 -5.75
C ARG A 61 -7.89 4.65 -6.46
N GLY A 62 -7.62 3.49 -5.85
CA GLY A 62 -7.97 2.18 -6.39
C GLY A 62 -9.47 1.98 -6.65
N ALA A 63 -10.34 2.81 -6.05
CA ALA A 63 -11.77 2.80 -6.36
C ALA A 63 -12.11 3.28 -7.80
N PHE A 64 -11.15 3.85 -8.51
CA PHE A 64 -11.28 4.27 -9.92
C PHE A 64 -10.60 3.29 -10.89
N ASP A 65 -9.95 2.27 -10.40
CA ASP A 65 -9.27 1.30 -11.26
C ASP A 65 -10.28 0.49 -12.05
N PRO A 66 -9.98 0.19 -13.31
CA PRO A 66 -10.77 -0.74 -14.10
C PRO A 66 -10.82 -2.11 -13.43
N LYS A 67 -12.00 -2.73 -13.43
CA LYS A 67 -12.23 -4.02 -12.77
C LYS A 67 -12.64 -5.07 -13.77
N ILE A 68 -11.93 -6.19 -13.78
CA ILE A 68 -12.30 -7.38 -14.53
C ILE A 68 -12.72 -8.43 -13.50
N GLU A 69 -13.92 -8.98 -13.67
CA GLU A 69 -14.45 -10.08 -12.87
C GLU A 69 -14.79 -11.22 -13.83
N VAL A 70 -14.33 -12.41 -13.53
CA VAL A 70 -14.62 -13.62 -14.31
C VAL A 70 -15.09 -14.70 -13.34
N ASP A 71 -16.33 -15.11 -13.49
CA ASP A 71 -16.95 -16.18 -12.71
C ASP A 71 -17.16 -17.40 -13.61
N PHE A 72 -16.53 -18.49 -13.27
CA PHE A 72 -16.68 -19.76 -13.96
C PHE A 72 -17.23 -20.81 -13.01
N ASN A 73 -18.41 -21.36 -13.36
CA ASN A 73 -19.10 -22.36 -12.58
C ASN A 73 -19.42 -23.59 -13.43
N GLU A 74 -18.88 -24.73 -13.05
CA GLU A 74 -19.11 -25.98 -13.71
C GLU A 74 -19.65 -27.02 -12.72
N LYS A 75 -20.64 -27.81 -13.15
CA LYS A 75 -21.16 -28.91 -12.36
C LYS A 75 -21.17 -30.18 -13.18
N GLN A 76 -20.48 -31.19 -12.67
CA GLN A 76 -20.42 -32.54 -13.24
C GLN A 76 -20.92 -33.58 -12.22
N PHE A 77 -21.61 -34.60 -12.70
CA PHE A 77 -22.02 -35.75 -11.88
C PHE A 77 -22.09 -37.02 -12.72
N LYS A 78 -21.34 -38.07 -12.32
CA LYS A 78 -21.30 -39.39 -13.00
C LYS A 78 -21.05 -39.25 -14.51
N ASP A 79 -19.96 -38.61 -14.90
CA ASP A 79 -19.53 -38.36 -16.29
C ASP A 79 -20.51 -37.52 -17.13
N ASN A 80 -21.54 -36.95 -16.53
CA ASN A 80 -22.43 -36.02 -17.20
C ASN A 80 -22.16 -34.57 -16.75
N GLN A 81 -21.93 -33.70 -17.69
CA GLN A 81 -21.87 -32.27 -17.47
C GLN A 81 -23.30 -31.72 -17.29
N TYR A 82 -23.58 -31.22 -16.11
CA TYR A 82 -24.87 -30.60 -15.82
C TYR A 82 -24.99 -29.22 -16.40
N TYR A 83 -23.96 -28.38 -16.13
CA TYR A 83 -23.84 -27.05 -16.71
C TYR A 83 -22.39 -26.56 -16.64
N SER A 84 -22.06 -25.66 -17.53
CA SER A 84 -20.86 -24.81 -17.52
C SER A 84 -21.31 -23.39 -17.80
N ILE A 85 -21.06 -22.48 -16.86
CA ILE A 85 -21.47 -21.08 -16.94
C ILE A 85 -20.24 -20.21 -16.76
N LEU A 86 -19.98 -19.37 -17.76
CA LEU A 86 -18.94 -18.37 -17.75
C LEU A 86 -19.60 -16.99 -17.79
N ASN A 87 -19.39 -16.18 -16.74
CA ASN A 87 -19.79 -14.80 -16.71
C ASN A 87 -18.53 -13.93 -16.59
N SER A 88 -18.31 -13.04 -17.53
CA SER A 88 -17.21 -12.10 -17.45
C SER A 88 -17.71 -10.67 -17.55
N SER A 89 -17.19 -9.80 -16.71
CA SER A 89 -17.52 -8.39 -16.72
C SER A 89 -16.30 -7.52 -16.62
N PHE A 90 -16.29 -6.46 -17.40
CA PHE A 90 -15.31 -5.38 -17.36
C PHE A 90 -16.02 -4.09 -17.03
N LYS A 91 -15.55 -3.39 -15.99
CA LYS A 91 -16.13 -2.15 -15.48
C LYS A 91 -15.07 -1.08 -15.38
N ILE A 92 -15.33 0.09 -15.94
CA ILE A 92 -14.47 1.27 -15.84
C ILE A 92 -15.24 2.36 -15.09
N PRO A 93 -14.95 2.59 -13.82
CA PRO A 93 -15.54 3.71 -13.09
C PRO A 93 -14.87 5.02 -13.51
N THR A 94 -15.67 6.07 -13.69
CA THR A 94 -15.15 7.41 -14.00
C THR A 94 -15.28 8.35 -12.83
N TRP A 95 -14.61 9.49 -12.93
CA TRP A 95 -14.62 10.54 -11.90
C TRP A 95 -16.03 11.07 -11.59
N TYR A 96 -16.88 11.19 -12.60
CA TYR A 96 -18.24 11.73 -12.45
C TYR A 96 -19.29 10.69 -12.04
N GLY A 97 -18.88 9.54 -11.53
CA GLY A 97 -19.80 8.48 -11.16
C GLY A 97 -20.37 7.67 -12.34
N ILE A 98 -20.07 8.04 -13.57
CA ILE A 98 -20.43 7.29 -14.77
C ILE A 98 -19.58 6.03 -14.80
N GLU A 99 -20.19 4.87 -15.09
CA GLU A 99 -19.49 3.60 -15.26
C GLU A 99 -19.72 3.05 -16.65
N LEU A 100 -18.64 2.72 -17.34
CA LEU A 100 -18.68 1.93 -18.56
C LEU A 100 -18.61 0.45 -18.19
N LYS A 101 -19.48 -0.35 -18.81
CA LYS A 101 -19.56 -1.79 -18.56
C LYS A 101 -19.50 -2.54 -19.88
N ALA A 102 -18.73 -3.62 -19.92
CA ALA A 102 -18.75 -4.60 -20.95
C ALA A 102 -18.86 -5.98 -20.31
N GLY A 103 -19.57 -6.91 -20.92
CA GLY A 103 -19.70 -8.26 -20.40
C GLY A 103 -19.70 -9.27 -21.55
N PHE A 104 -19.30 -10.49 -21.20
CA PHE A 104 -19.43 -11.65 -22.05
C PHE A 104 -19.88 -12.81 -21.18
N ASP A 105 -21.03 -13.38 -21.54
CA ASP A 105 -21.65 -14.48 -20.82
C ASP A 105 -21.78 -15.67 -21.77
N ASN A 106 -21.45 -16.86 -21.27
CA ASN A 106 -21.65 -18.11 -21.96
C ASN A 106 -22.24 -19.16 -21.02
N SER A 107 -23.19 -19.96 -21.50
CA SER A 107 -23.77 -21.02 -20.71
C SER A 107 -24.06 -22.25 -21.58
N GLU A 108 -23.61 -23.41 -21.11
CA GLU A 108 -23.76 -24.69 -21.79
C GLU A 108 -24.20 -25.75 -20.78
N GLY A 109 -25.00 -26.71 -21.21
CA GLY A 109 -25.38 -27.86 -20.40
C GLY A 109 -26.90 -28.15 -20.41
N ILE A 110 -27.26 -29.40 -20.13
CA ILE A 110 -28.64 -29.87 -20.22
C ILE A 110 -29.50 -29.32 -19.08
N TYR A 111 -28.88 -29.03 -17.93
CA TYR A 111 -29.59 -28.59 -16.72
C TYR A 111 -29.31 -27.10 -16.41
N VAL A 112 -29.02 -26.30 -17.43
CA VAL A 112 -28.98 -24.84 -17.29
C VAL A 112 -30.40 -24.34 -17.04
N ASN A 113 -30.60 -23.48 -16.06
CA ASN A 113 -31.88 -22.84 -15.85
C ASN A 113 -32.32 -22.13 -17.13
N PRO A 114 -33.56 -22.35 -17.62
CA PRO A 114 -34.08 -21.73 -18.84
C PRO A 114 -33.89 -20.21 -18.91
N GLU A 115 -33.92 -19.53 -17.77
CA GLU A 115 -33.64 -18.07 -17.69
C GLU A 115 -32.18 -17.70 -18.00
N ASN A 116 -31.24 -18.62 -17.84
CA ASN A 116 -29.83 -18.44 -18.07
C ASN A 116 -29.34 -19.10 -19.37
N THR A 117 -30.24 -19.56 -20.20
CA THR A 117 -29.89 -20.18 -21.51
C THR A 117 -29.50 -19.11 -22.49
N LEU A 118 -28.29 -19.22 -23.01
CA LEU A 118 -27.69 -18.25 -23.94
C LEU A 118 -27.45 -18.90 -25.31
N PRO A 119 -27.30 -18.11 -26.40
CA PRO A 119 -26.87 -18.64 -27.70
C PRO A 119 -25.52 -19.37 -27.58
N ASN A 120 -25.30 -20.40 -28.38
CA ASN A 120 -24.04 -21.18 -28.38
C ASN A 120 -22.78 -20.35 -28.60
N SER A 121 -22.89 -19.15 -29.19
CA SER A 121 -21.79 -18.21 -29.40
C SER A 121 -21.51 -17.30 -28.19
N GLY A 122 -22.26 -17.47 -27.11
CA GLY A 122 -22.27 -16.56 -25.97
C GLY A 122 -23.00 -15.24 -26.27
N LEU A 123 -23.09 -14.40 -25.28
CA LEU A 123 -23.74 -13.09 -25.33
C LEU A 123 -22.76 -11.99 -24.91
N THR A 124 -22.53 -11.03 -25.79
CA THR A 124 -21.73 -9.84 -25.47
C THR A 124 -22.65 -8.69 -25.12
N SER A 125 -22.39 -8.01 -24.03
CA SER A 125 -23.15 -6.86 -23.55
C SER A 125 -22.27 -5.62 -23.39
N PHE A 126 -22.84 -4.45 -23.70
CA PHE A 126 -22.21 -3.16 -23.44
C PHE A 126 -23.22 -2.26 -22.75
N GLY A 127 -22.77 -1.53 -21.74
CA GLY A 127 -23.64 -0.66 -20.97
C GLY A 127 -22.93 0.54 -20.41
N ILE A 128 -23.73 1.59 -20.17
CA ILE A 128 -23.28 2.79 -19.47
C ILE A 128 -24.23 3.01 -18.32
N SER A 129 -23.68 3.14 -17.12
CA SER A 129 -24.45 3.48 -15.92
C SER A 129 -24.18 4.94 -15.56
N VAL A 130 -25.25 5.75 -15.53
CA VAL A 130 -25.17 7.16 -15.19
C VAL A 130 -26.03 7.40 -13.96
N PRO A 131 -25.46 7.81 -12.82
CA PRO A 131 -26.24 8.18 -11.63
C PRO A 131 -26.98 9.51 -11.91
N VAL A 132 -28.29 9.51 -11.78
CA VAL A 132 -29.12 10.72 -11.94
C VAL A 132 -29.49 11.24 -10.56
N GLY A 133 -29.04 12.46 -10.23
CA GLY A 133 -29.26 13.08 -8.93
C GLY A 133 -28.11 12.83 -7.96
N GLN A 134 -28.25 11.87 -7.06
CA GLN A 134 -27.21 11.57 -6.07
C GLN A 134 -26.01 10.86 -6.73
N GLY A 135 -24.82 11.42 -6.57
CA GLY A 135 -23.57 10.80 -7.06
C GLY A 135 -23.05 11.34 -8.40
N LEU A 136 -23.81 12.20 -9.11
CA LEU A 136 -23.35 12.80 -10.36
C LEU A 136 -22.29 13.89 -10.13
N PHE A 137 -22.57 14.82 -9.22
CA PHE A 137 -21.66 15.94 -8.93
C PHE A 137 -20.66 15.62 -7.83
N ILE A 138 -21.11 14.93 -6.78
CA ILE A 138 -20.28 14.48 -5.66
C ILE A 138 -20.62 13.02 -5.39
N ASN A 139 -19.72 12.13 -5.72
CA ASN A 139 -19.85 10.71 -5.41
C ASN A 139 -18.92 10.30 -4.26
N GLN A 140 -19.20 9.15 -3.67
CA GLN A 140 -18.44 8.62 -2.54
C GLN A 140 -16.94 8.49 -2.85
N ARG A 141 -16.58 8.02 -4.07
CA ARG A 141 -15.19 7.86 -4.50
C ARG A 141 -14.41 9.19 -4.48
N MET A 142 -15.05 10.28 -4.98
CA MET A 142 -14.45 11.62 -4.92
C MET A 142 -14.29 12.12 -3.49
N ALA A 143 -15.30 11.88 -2.65
CA ALA A 143 -15.27 12.28 -1.24
C ALA A 143 -14.13 11.55 -0.51
N ASP A 144 -13.97 10.25 -0.74
CA ASP A 144 -12.94 9.42 -0.10
C ASP A 144 -11.53 9.85 -0.51
N ILE A 145 -11.29 10.17 -1.79
CA ILE A 145 -9.99 10.73 -2.22
C ILE A 145 -9.72 12.07 -1.53
N ARG A 146 -10.73 12.97 -1.45
CA ARG A 146 -10.55 14.27 -0.80
C ARG A 146 -10.24 14.11 0.69
N LYS A 147 -10.96 13.23 1.39
CA LYS A 147 -10.71 12.93 2.81
C LYS A 147 -9.29 12.35 3.00
N ALA A 148 -8.90 11.38 2.20
CA ALA A 148 -7.58 10.76 2.29
C ALA A 148 -6.45 11.76 2.01
N LYS A 149 -6.63 12.66 1.03
CA LYS A 149 -5.67 13.72 0.72
C LYS A 149 -5.53 14.74 1.85
N ILE A 150 -6.65 15.13 2.48
CA ILE A 150 -6.64 16.03 3.64
C ILE A 150 -5.92 15.36 4.81
N ALA A 151 -6.23 14.09 5.09
CA ALA A 151 -5.57 13.32 6.15
C ALA A 151 -4.06 13.19 5.92
N GLN A 152 -3.63 12.95 4.68
CA GLN A 152 -2.20 12.92 4.33
C GLN A 152 -1.51 14.25 4.61
N ASN A 153 -2.12 15.38 4.21
CA ASN A 153 -1.55 16.70 4.45
C ASN A 153 -1.48 17.04 5.95
N LEU A 154 -2.47 16.60 6.73
CA LEU A 154 -2.53 16.82 8.17
C LEU A 154 -1.39 16.07 8.89
N ASN A 155 -1.22 14.79 8.58
CA ASN A 155 -0.13 13.97 9.14
C ASN A 155 1.28 14.41 8.67
N ALA A 156 1.37 15.12 7.55
CA ALA A 156 2.64 15.69 7.10
C ALA A 156 3.00 17.02 7.80
N ALA A 157 2.02 17.67 8.44
CA ALA A 157 2.20 18.93 9.15
C ALA A 157 2.40 18.75 10.67
N GLU A 158 2.06 17.60 11.23
CA GLU A 158 2.34 17.20 12.62
C GLU A 158 3.79 16.74 12.81
#